data_8581e6116927254a93db54cbb47b44f0
#
_entry.id   8581e6116927254a93db54cbb47b44f0
#
_cell.length_a   1.000
_cell.length_b   1.000
_cell.length_c   1.000
_cell.angle_alpha   90.00
_cell.angle_beta   90.00
_cell.angle_gamma   90.00
#
_symmetry.space_group_name_H-M   'P 1'
#
loop_
_entity.id
_entity.type
_entity.pdbx_description
1 polymer ?
#
loop_
_entity_poly.entity_id
_entity_poly.type
_entity_poly.pdbx_seq_one_letter_code
_entity_poly.pdbx_strand_id
1 'polypeptide(L)'
;MKKPFVMWAAMAWGCMMWAQTPAEDAVVMAVAGKNVTRAEFEYSFNKNNNEQTIDKKALDEYVQLFVDFKLKVAEAEAQKLDTMTSFINEYNGYRHQQAEEYLVDTAWIEQQARLTYDNTVANIGPEGLVMASHILLRLPQDADETAQRKVMARMDSIHQALVNGADFAKMAEKHSEDPGSARQGGQLGWFFAKQMLKEFSDMTYSLQVGELSKPFLSPAGVHVVKLLDKKQFEPYEYHRESILKFLEQRGVRRKAVEVKLEALYKQYEGKVAREDVLSYEEEQLEKKYPEFRLLMQEYHDGLLLFEVANREVWEKAAQDQEGLEKFFKKNKKKYAWDSPRFKGAVVHCATPELAARVKKEMKKMPEAEWRNYIQKEVNQDSLKNAYMQVGLFKQGTNAYVDSLVFEQGAAKPMDNYPYAVLVGKMQKKYPASYKDVRGPLTADYQKELERTWIEGLRAKYPVTIYWEEIEKIKNK
;
A
#
# COMPACT_ATOMS: atom_id res chain seq x y z
N MET A 1 6.03 -11.10 13.97
CA MET A 1 4.77 -10.43 14.32
C MET A 1 4.68 -9.17 13.46
N LYS A 2 3.70 -9.09 12.56
CA LYS A 2 3.53 -7.94 11.66
C LYS A 2 3.02 -6.75 12.47
N LYS A 3 3.76 -5.64 12.45
CA LYS A 3 3.32 -4.37 13.02
C LYS A 3 2.07 -3.89 12.25
N PRO A 4 1.02 -3.42 12.91
CA PRO A 4 -0.04 -2.74 12.18
C PRO A 4 0.51 -1.35 11.80
N PHE A 5 0.85 -1.19 10.54
CA PHE A 5 1.14 0.09 9.92
C PHE A 5 -0.20 0.79 9.73
N VAL A 6 -0.49 1.78 10.53
CA VAL A 6 -1.61 2.70 10.28
C VAL A 6 -1.15 3.63 9.17
N MET A 7 -1.45 3.23 7.93
CA MET A 7 -1.21 4.01 6.74
C MET A 7 -2.28 5.12 6.65
N TRP A 8 -1.90 6.33 7.01
CA TRP A 8 -2.69 7.53 6.73
C TRP A 8 -2.52 7.89 5.25
N ALA A 9 -3.55 7.62 4.47
CA ALA A 9 -3.60 8.05 3.08
C ALA A 9 -3.82 9.57 3.03
N ALA A 10 -2.78 10.30 2.67
CA ALA A 10 -2.91 11.72 2.34
C ALA A 10 -3.51 11.84 0.93
N MET A 11 -4.79 12.17 0.84
CA MET A 11 -5.38 12.66 -0.42
C MET A 11 -4.98 14.12 -0.60
N ALA A 12 -4.20 14.40 -1.63
CA ALA A 12 -3.90 15.74 -2.08
C ALA A 12 -5.15 16.38 -2.70
N TRP A 13 -5.76 17.33 -2.01
CA TRP A 13 -6.71 18.29 -2.60
C TRP A 13 -5.98 19.59 -2.87
N GLY A 14 -6.06 20.03 -4.13
CA GLY A 14 -5.50 21.30 -4.56
C GLY A 14 -6.16 22.47 -3.84
N CYS A 15 -5.38 23.20 -3.05
CA CYS A 15 -5.76 24.47 -2.47
C CYS A 15 -5.26 25.62 -3.32
N MET A 16 -6.19 26.47 -3.74
CA MET A 16 -5.92 27.79 -4.32
C MET A 16 -5.08 28.64 -3.36
N MET A 17 -4.00 29.20 -3.87
CA MET A 17 -3.12 30.10 -3.14
C MET A 17 -3.82 31.41 -2.78
N TRP A 18 -3.93 31.67 -1.48
CA TRP A 18 -4.05 33.02 -0.94
C TRP A 18 -2.69 33.35 -0.30
N ALA A 19 -1.96 34.24 -0.94
CA ALA A 19 -0.75 34.82 -0.35
C ALA A 19 -1.19 35.76 0.77
N GLN A 20 -1.15 35.29 2.02
CA GLN A 20 -1.21 36.17 3.19
C GLN A 20 0.22 36.47 3.65
N THR A 21 0.50 37.78 3.82
CA THR A 21 1.67 38.27 4.57
C THR A 21 1.68 37.61 5.96
N PRO A 22 2.86 37.18 6.48
CA PRO A 22 2.93 36.59 7.80
C PRO A 22 2.64 37.64 8.86
N ALA A 23 1.40 37.71 9.34
CA ALA A 23 1.14 38.20 10.68
C ALA A 23 1.82 37.22 11.65
N GLU A 24 2.52 37.70 12.69
CA GLU A 24 3.04 36.87 13.76
C GLU A 24 1.90 35.98 14.25
N ASP A 25 2.07 34.66 14.11
CA ASP A 25 1.02 33.71 14.39
C ASP A 25 0.76 33.69 15.92
N ALA A 26 -0.47 34.00 16.33
CA ALA A 26 -0.79 34.16 17.75
C ALA A 26 -0.52 32.86 18.51
N VAL A 27 0.11 32.99 19.68
CA VAL A 27 0.37 31.85 20.56
C VAL A 27 -0.93 31.49 21.31
N VAL A 28 -1.42 30.25 21.11
CA VAL A 28 -2.65 29.75 21.75
C VAL A 28 -2.37 28.98 23.04
N MET A 29 -1.17 28.45 23.21
CA MET A 29 -0.73 27.81 24.45
C MET A 29 0.78 27.76 24.53
N ALA A 30 1.31 27.56 25.76
CA ALA A 30 2.70 27.22 26.00
C ALA A 30 2.75 25.91 26.80
N VAL A 31 3.47 24.89 26.31
CA VAL A 31 3.60 23.58 26.95
C VAL A 31 5.07 23.25 27.09
N ALA A 32 5.50 22.93 28.31
CA ALA A 32 6.90 22.65 28.66
C ALA A 32 7.88 23.75 28.20
N GLY A 33 7.45 25.02 28.24
CA GLY A 33 8.24 26.18 27.79
C GLY A 33 8.27 26.43 26.28
N LYS A 34 7.60 25.63 25.45
CA LYS A 34 7.47 25.81 24.01
C LYS A 34 6.12 26.42 23.66
N ASN A 35 6.14 27.44 22.81
CA ASN A 35 4.92 28.08 22.30
C ASN A 35 4.30 27.20 21.20
N VAL A 36 2.97 27.08 21.25
CA VAL A 36 2.14 26.52 20.19
C VAL A 36 1.40 27.67 19.53
N THR A 37 1.54 27.77 18.21
CA THR A 37 0.86 28.80 17.43
C THR A 37 -0.59 28.40 17.13
N ARG A 38 -1.41 29.41 16.76
CA ARG A 38 -2.79 29.16 16.31
C ARG A 38 -2.80 28.28 15.06
N ALA A 39 -1.92 28.55 14.08
CA ALA A 39 -1.85 27.78 12.85
C ALA A 39 -1.56 26.30 13.12
N GLU A 40 -0.60 26.00 14.00
CA GLU A 40 -0.30 24.63 14.41
C GLU A 40 -1.50 23.94 15.06
N PHE A 41 -2.16 24.62 15.98
CA PHE A 41 -3.33 24.07 16.67
C PHE A 41 -4.52 23.89 15.72
N GLU A 42 -4.87 24.92 14.92
CA GLU A 42 -5.96 24.87 13.93
C GLU A 42 -5.71 23.76 12.88
N TYR A 43 -4.47 23.62 12.43
CA TYR A 43 -4.10 22.55 11.49
C TYR A 43 -4.41 21.17 12.06
N SER A 44 -3.98 20.90 13.29
CA SER A 44 -4.22 19.62 13.96
C SER A 44 -5.70 19.42 14.30
N PHE A 45 -6.38 20.47 14.80
CA PHE A 45 -7.81 20.43 15.14
C PHE A 45 -8.68 20.11 13.91
N ASN A 46 -8.50 20.84 12.82
CA ASN A 46 -9.28 20.69 11.59
C ASN A 46 -9.06 19.32 10.94
N LYS A 47 -7.82 18.83 10.94
CA LYS A 47 -7.49 17.50 10.40
C LYS A 47 -8.19 16.39 11.19
N ASN A 48 -8.26 16.50 12.50
CA ASN A 48 -8.84 15.49 13.40
C ASN A 48 -10.36 15.66 13.60
N ASN A 49 -10.97 16.74 13.11
CA ASN A 49 -12.40 17.03 13.19
C ASN A 49 -13.04 17.32 11.82
N ASN A 50 -12.50 16.79 10.74
CA ASN A 50 -13.05 16.94 9.39
C ASN A 50 -14.43 16.25 9.25
N GLU A 51 -15.06 16.41 8.09
CA GLU A 51 -16.41 15.84 7.81
C GLU A 51 -16.44 14.31 7.92
N GLN A 52 -15.34 13.62 7.70
CA GLN A 52 -15.22 12.16 7.71
C GLN A 52 -14.96 11.61 9.13
N THR A 53 -14.68 12.48 10.11
CA THR A 53 -14.39 12.07 11.48
C THR A 53 -15.66 11.63 12.21
N ILE A 54 -15.71 10.38 12.67
CA ILE A 54 -16.87 9.77 13.34
C ILE A 54 -17.02 10.32 14.77
N ASP A 55 -15.91 10.52 15.50
CA ASP A 55 -15.91 10.97 16.91
C ASP A 55 -15.27 12.37 17.01
N LYS A 56 -16.01 13.37 16.53
CA LYS A 56 -15.59 14.77 16.58
C LYS A 56 -15.53 15.26 18.02
N LYS A 57 -14.45 15.94 18.36
CA LYS A 57 -14.23 16.49 19.69
C LYS A 57 -14.64 17.97 19.74
N ALA A 58 -15.30 18.36 20.84
CA ALA A 58 -15.49 19.78 21.12
C ALA A 58 -14.14 20.48 21.28
N LEU A 59 -14.07 21.76 20.93
CA LEU A 59 -12.81 22.51 20.97
C LEU A 59 -12.13 22.43 22.33
N ASP A 60 -12.90 22.61 23.41
CA ASP A 60 -12.36 22.59 24.79
C ASP A 60 -11.81 21.20 25.19
N GLU A 61 -12.47 20.12 24.73
CA GLU A 61 -11.98 18.75 24.91
C GLU A 61 -10.70 18.54 24.10
N TYR A 62 -10.68 19.01 22.84
CA TYR A 62 -9.52 18.88 21.98
C TYR A 62 -8.30 19.63 22.51
N VAL A 63 -8.49 20.82 23.09
CA VAL A 63 -7.41 21.58 23.77
C VAL A 63 -6.71 20.71 24.81
N GLN A 64 -7.45 19.99 25.66
CA GLN A 64 -6.85 19.12 26.67
C GLN A 64 -6.10 17.94 26.08
N LEU A 65 -6.65 17.31 25.02
CA LEU A 65 -5.98 16.23 24.31
C LEU A 65 -4.70 16.72 23.62
N PHE A 66 -4.73 17.92 23.07
CA PHE A 66 -3.57 18.53 22.40
C PHE A 66 -2.47 18.89 23.42
N VAL A 67 -2.84 19.39 24.60
CA VAL A 67 -1.90 19.60 25.71
C VAL A 67 -1.22 18.28 26.09
N ASP A 68 -2.00 17.21 26.30
CA ASP A 68 -1.46 15.90 26.65
C ASP A 68 -0.53 15.34 25.54
N PHE A 69 -0.87 15.56 24.28
CA PHE A 69 -0.01 15.25 23.13
C PHE A 69 1.33 16.00 23.22
N LYS A 70 1.30 17.32 23.40
CA LYS A 70 2.53 18.14 23.45
C LYS A 70 3.38 17.84 24.69
N LEU A 71 2.77 17.46 25.82
CA LEU A 71 3.49 17.00 27.00
C LEU A 71 4.26 15.70 26.75
N LYS A 72 3.65 14.76 26.03
CA LYS A 72 4.32 13.51 25.64
C LYS A 72 5.47 13.77 24.66
N VAL A 73 5.29 14.68 23.70
CA VAL A 73 6.36 15.11 22.79
C VAL A 73 7.52 15.75 23.58
N ALA A 74 7.23 16.64 24.52
CA ALA A 74 8.25 17.26 25.36
C ALA A 74 9.04 16.23 26.19
N GLU A 75 8.37 15.18 26.69
CA GLU A 75 9.04 14.08 27.38
C GLU A 75 9.94 13.29 26.45
N ALA A 76 9.48 13.03 25.23
CA ALA A 76 10.27 12.33 24.21
C ALA A 76 11.57 13.09 23.88
N GLU A 77 11.47 14.41 23.70
CA GLU A 77 12.64 15.28 23.46
C GLU A 77 13.58 15.33 24.69
N ALA A 78 13.02 15.40 25.91
CA ALA A 78 13.82 15.32 27.13
C ALA A 78 14.61 14.01 27.25
N GLN A 79 14.05 12.92 26.71
CA GLN A 79 14.73 11.63 26.56
C GLN A 79 15.63 11.55 25.32
N LYS A 80 15.74 12.61 24.53
CA LYS A 80 16.54 12.68 23.29
C LYS A 80 16.16 11.63 22.24
N LEU A 81 14.87 11.30 22.13
CA LEU A 81 14.40 10.30 21.17
C LEU A 81 14.50 10.79 19.72
N ASP A 82 14.45 12.11 19.52
CA ASP A 82 14.69 12.81 18.26
C ASP A 82 16.11 12.64 17.71
N THR A 83 17.07 12.29 18.56
CA THR A 83 18.48 12.08 18.17
C THR A 83 18.78 10.62 17.78
N MET A 84 17.83 9.72 17.87
CA MET A 84 18.02 8.32 17.49
C MET A 84 18.16 8.18 15.97
N THR A 85 19.11 7.35 15.53
CA THR A 85 19.34 7.10 14.09
C THR A 85 18.07 6.60 13.38
N SER A 86 17.27 5.76 14.04
CA SER A 86 15.99 5.28 13.47
C SER A 86 15.00 6.41 13.25
N PHE A 87 14.90 7.34 14.21
CA PHE A 87 14.04 8.51 14.12
C PHE A 87 14.50 9.44 12.99
N ILE A 88 15.79 9.80 12.97
CA ILE A 88 16.37 10.70 11.97
C ILE A 88 16.16 10.14 10.56
N ASN A 89 16.42 8.84 10.35
CA ASN A 89 16.25 8.23 9.04
C ASN A 89 14.79 8.21 8.59
N GLU A 90 13.86 7.90 9.49
CA GLU A 90 12.43 7.86 9.18
C GLU A 90 11.88 9.26 8.90
N TYR A 91 12.22 10.24 9.74
CA TYR A 91 11.83 11.63 9.56
C TYR A 91 12.36 12.22 8.25
N ASN A 92 13.67 12.09 8.00
CA ASN A 92 14.28 12.60 6.76
C ASN A 92 13.72 11.89 5.52
N GLY A 93 13.49 10.59 5.57
CA GLY A 93 12.88 9.85 4.46
C GLY A 93 11.49 10.40 4.10
N TYR A 94 10.65 10.66 5.09
CA TYR A 94 9.34 11.27 4.89
C TYR A 94 9.43 12.71 4.38
N ARG A 95 10.33 13.51 4.98
CA ARG A 95 10.57 14.91 4.59
C ARG A 95 11.00 15.00 3.13
N HIS A 96 11.94 14.16 2.70
CA HIS A 96 12.38 14.09 1.30
C HIS A 96 11.20 13.74 0.36
N GLN A 97 10.41 12.73 0.73
CA GLN A 97 9.23 12.34 -0.05
C GLN A 97 8.23 13.48 -0.21
N GLN A 98 7.95 14.23 0.85
CA GLN A 98 7.02 15.36 0.78
C GLN A 98 7.60 16.55 0.02
N ALA A 99 8.91 16.80 0.14
CA ALA A 99 9.59 17.87 -0.58
C ALA A 99 9.62 17.63 -2.10
N GLU A 100 9.65 16.37 -2.55
CA GLU A 100 9.63 16.05 -3.99
C GLU A 100 8.45 16.72 -4.71
N GLU A 101 7.27 16.79 -4.11
CA GLU A 101 6.10 17.44 -4.72
C GLU A 101 6.32 18.92 -5.04
N TYR A 102 7.10 19.62 -4.23
CA TYR A 102 7.44 21.04 -4.41
C TYR A 102 8.63 21.25 -5.36
N LEU A 103 9.45 20.21 -5.56
CA LEU A 103 10.64 20.25 -6.39
C LEU A 103 10.40 19.72 -7.81
N VAL A 104 9.23 19.13 -8.09
CA VAL A 104 8.90 18.67 -9.44
C VAL A 104 8.81 19.82 -10.41
N ASP A 105 9.68 19.83 -11.40
CA ASP A 105 9.63 20.80 -12.52
C ASP A 105 8.60 20.34 -13.55
N THR A 106 7.37 20.82 -13.38
CA THR A 106 6.26 20.49 -14.29
C THR A 106 6.47 21.05 -15.70
N ALA A 107 7.19 22.17 -15.83
CA ALA A 107 7.51 22.75 -17.13
C ALA A 107 8.48 21.84 -17.89
N TRP A 108 9.46 21.28 -17.20
CA TRP A 108 10.37 20.31 -17.79
C TRP A 108 9.64 19.01 -18.21
N ILE A 109 8.69 18.52 -17.39
CA ILE A 109 7.87 17.35 -17.75
C ILE A 109 7.05 17.64 -19.03
N GLU A 110 6.42 18.80 -19.12
CA GLU A 110 5.67 19.22 -20.31
C GLU A 110 6.57 19.30 -21.54
N GLN A 111 7.80 19.80 -21.40
CA GLN A 111 8.80 19.78 -22.46
C GLN A 111 9.14 18.35 -22.91
N GLN A 112 9.32 17.41 -21.96
CA GLN A 112 9.58 16.02 -22.32
C GLN A 112 8.39 15.37 -23.05
N ALA A 113 7.17 15.75 -22.68
CA ALA A 113 5.97 15.28 -23.35
C ALA A 113 5.90 15.78 -24.79
N ARG A 114 6.19 17.06 -25.04
CA ARG A 114 6.29 17.62 -26.39
C ARG A 114 7.38 16.96 -27.22
N LEU A 115 8.58 16.78 -26.65
CA LEU A 115 9.68 16.07 -27.34
C LEU A 115 9.30 14.64 -27.70
N THR A 116 8.56 13.95 -26.84
CA THR A 116 8.08 12.59 -27.10
C THR A 116 7.08 12.57 -28.28
N TYR A 117 6.18 13.53 -28.31
CA TYR A 117 5.24 13.73 -29.41
C TYR A 117 5.98 14.05 -30.71
N ASP A 118 6.88 15.03 -30.70
CA ASP A 118 7.62 15.47 -31.88
C ASP A 118 8.45 14.32 -32.49
N ASN A 119 9.09 13.53 -31.65
CA ASN A 119 9.80 12.31 -32.07
C ASN A 119 8.86 11.28 -32.71
N THR A 120 7.65 11.15 -32.18
CA THR A 120 6.62 10.25 -32.74
C THR A 120 6.20 10.74 -34.13
N VAL A 121 5.88 12.03 -34.26
CA VAL A 121 5.55 12.66 -35.55
C VAL A 121 6.67 12.52 -36.57
N ALA A 122 7.92 12.75 -36.15
CA ALA A 122 9.10 12.59 -37.01
C ALA A 122 9.31 11.14 -37.48
N ASN A 123 8.96 10.18 -36.64
CA ASN A 123 9.01 8.75 -37.00
C ASN A 123 7.89 8.34 -37.98
N ILE A 124 6.68 8.86 -37.80
CA ILE A 124 5.52 8.64 -38.69
C ILE A 124 5.82 9.25 -40.05
N GLY A 125 6.38 10.43 -40.08
CA GLY A 125 6.71 11.14 -41.32
C GLY A 125 5.51 11.90 -41.90
N PRO A 126 5.72 12.66 -43.01
CA PRO A 126 4.74 13.55 -43.60
C PRO A 126 3.55 12.83 -44.23
N GLU A 127 3.74 11.57 -44.60
CA GLU A 127 2.68 10.75 -45.22
C GLU A 127 1.56 10.34 -44.23
N GLY A 128 1.82 10.44 -42.90
CA GLY A 128 0.86 10.12 -41.86
C GLY A 128 0.66 8.61 -41.66
N LEU A 129 -0.53 8.24 -41.23
CA LEU A 129 -0.96 6.89 -40.90
C LEU A 129 -1.89 6.36 -41.97
N VAL A 130 -1.77 5.07 -42.28
CA VAL A 130 -2.67 4.36 -43.19
C VAL A 130 -3.25 3.13 -42.51
N MET A 131 -4.46 2.75 -42.92
CA MET A 131 -5.11 1.51 -42.57
C MET A 131 -5.40 0.74 -43.83
N ALA A 132 -4.98 -0.51 -43.91
CA ALA A 132 -5.14 -1.32 -45.10
C ALA A 132 -5.56 -2.76 -44.76
N SER A 133 -6.12 -3.46 -45.78
CA SER A 133 -6.24 -4.91 -45.77
C SER A 133 -5.32 -5.50 -46.80
N HIS A 134 -4.72 -6.67 -46.51
CA HIS A 134 -3.87 -7.34 -47.44
C HIS A 134 -4.14 -8.85 -47.54
N ILE A 135 -3.73 -9.42 -48.65
CA ILE A 135 -3.62 -10.86 -48.87
C ILE A 135 -2.16 -11.13 -49.14
N LEU A 136 -1.56 -12.05 -48.42
CA LEU A 136 -0.18 -12.52 -48.61
C LEU A 136 -0.19 -13.96 -49.06
N LEU A 137 0.53 -14.25 -50.13
CA LEU A 137 0.98 -15.60 -50.48
C LEU A 137 2.49 -15.66 -50.23
N ARG A 138 2.91 -16.49 -49.31
CA ARG A 138 4.33 -16.60 -48.94
C ARG A 138 5.17 -17.13 -50.08
N LEU A 139 6.32 -16.55 -50.24
CA LEU A 139 7.32 -16.98 -51.21
C LEU A 139 8.70 -16.86 -50.57
N PRO A 140 9.45 -17.95 -50.40
CA PRO A 140 10.84 -17.89 -49.94
C PRO A 140 11.69 -17.01 -50.86
N GLN A 141 12.65 -16.28 -50.28
CA GLN A 141 13.53 -15.39 -51.06
C GLN A 141 14.43 -16.12 -52.02
N ASP A 142 14.73 -17.36 -51.76
CA ASP A 142 15.53 -18.30 -52.60
C ASP A 142 14.68 -19.15 -53.56
N ALA A 143 13.38 -18.84 -53.67
CA ALA A 143 12.48 -19.57 -54.58
C ALA A 143 12.90 -19.40 -56.03
N ASP A 144 12.89 -20.50 -56.77
CA ASP A 144 13.19 -20.51 -58.21
C ASP A 144 12.11 -19.76 -59.02
N GLU A 145 12.44 -19.43 -60.25
CA GLU A 145 11.52 -18.72 -61.17
C GLU A 145 10.18 -19.45 -61.37
N THR A 146 10.19 -20.79 -61.31
CA THR A 146 8.98 -21.60 -61.53
C THR A 146 8.02 -21.43 -60.32
N ALA A 147 8.56 -21.48 -59.09
CA ALA A 147 7.81 -21.23 -57.90
C ALA A 147 7.27 -19.77 -57.84
N GLN A 148 8.11 -18.79 -58.21
CA GLN A 148 7.69 -17.39 -58.33
C GLN A 148 6.54 -17.21 -59.30
N ARG A 149 6.64 -17.74 -60.50
CA ARG A 149 5.58 -17.70 -61.55
C ARG A 149 4.28 -18.34 -61.05
N LYS A 150 4.36 -19.47 -60.34
CA LYS A 150 3.19 -20.18 -59.80
C LYS A 150 2.46 -19.36 -58.72
N VAL A 151 3.20 -18.77 -57.76
CA VAL A 151 2.62 -17.97 -56.70
C VAL A 151 2.04 -16.68 -57.26
N MET A 152 2.73 -16.04 -58.23
CA MET A 152 2.24 -14.85 -58.91
C MET A 152 0.93 -15.13 -59.66
N ALA A 153 0.86 -16.21 -60.45
CA ALA A 153 -0.36 -16.59 -61.16
C ALA A 153 -1.54 -16.90 -60.21
N ARG A 154 -1.25 -17.48 -59.02
CA ARG A 154 -2.28 -17.68 -57.99
C ARG A 154 -2.77 -16.34 -57.43
N MET A 155 -1.87 -15.39 -57.18
CA MET A 155 -2.23 -14.05 -56.71
C MET A 155 -2.99 -13.26 -57.78
N ASP A 156 -2.59 -13.37 -59.06
CA ASP A 156 -3.32 -12.76 -60.19
C ASP A 156 -4.77 -13.24 -60.25
N SER A 157 -5.00 -14.55 -60.03
CA SER A 157 -6.35 -15.10 -59.97
C SER A 157 -7.17 -14.56 -58.83
N ILE A 158 -6.55 -14.37 -57.64
CA ILE A 158 -7.19 -13.74 -56.50
C ILE A 158 -7.50 -12.26 -56.78
N HIS A 159 -6.52 -11.54 -57.35
CA HIS A 159 -6.68 -10.14 -57.71
C HIS A 159 -7.82 -9.95 -58.73
N GLN A 160 -7.89 -10.81 -59.78
CA GLN A 160 -8.95 -10.74 -60.76
C GLN A 160 -10.34 -10.99 -60.17
N ALA A 161 -10.45 -11.92 -59.20
CA ALA A 161 -11.68 -12.13 -58.45
C ALA A 161 -12.10 -10.89 -57.67
N LEU A 162 -11.14 -10.23 -57.01
CA LEU A 162 -11.37 -8.97 -56.24
C LEU A 162 -11.80 -7.84 -57.16
N VAL A 163 -11.17 -7.68 -58.34
CA VAL A 163 -11.58 -6.67 -59.34
C VAL A 163 -13.00 -6.95 -59.84
N ASN A 164 -13.40 -8.21 -59.93
CA ASN A 164 -14.74 -8.64 -60.34
C ASN A 164 -15.77 -8.56 -59.19
N GLY A 165 -15.42 -7.97 -58.04
CA GLY A 165 -16.33 -7.71 -56.95
C GLY A 165 -16.40 -8.78 -55.86
N ALA A 166 -15.45 -9.71 -55.83
CA ALA A 166 -15.35 -10.65 -54.68
C ALA A 166 -15.06 -9.88 -53.38
N ASP A 167 -15.66 -10.35 -52.28
CA ASP A 167 -15.46 -9.78 -50.97
C ASP A 167 -14.02 -9.96 -50.48
N PHE A 168 -13.32 -8.86 -50.19
CA PHE A 168 -11.90 -8.88 -49.82
C PHE A 168 -11.66 -9.69 -48.56
N ALA A 169 -12.51 -9.51 -47.51
CA ALA A 169 -12.32 -10.19 -46.25
C ALA A 169 -12.43 -11.71 -46.39
N LYS A 170 -13.44 -12.20 -47.14
CA LYS A 170 -13.60 -13.64 -47.44
C LYS A 170 -12.45 -14.19 -48.25
N MET A 171 -11.94 -13.40 -49.21
CA MET A 171 -10.77 -13.80 -49.99
C MET A 171 -9.51 -13.87 -49.15
N ALA A 172 -9.33 -12.93 -48.21
CA ALA A 172 -8.21 -12.96 -47.28
C ALA A 172 -8.31 -14.15 -46.31
N GLU A 173 -9.45 -14.40 -45.68
CA GLU A 173 -9.68 -15.57 -44.82
C GLU A 173 -9.38 -16.90 -45.54
N LYS A 174 -9.76 -16.99 -46.78
CA LYS A 174 -9.61 -18.23 -47.57
C LYS A 174 -8.21 -18.45 -48.13
N HIS A 175 -7.53 -17.38 -48.50
CA HIS A 175 -6.32 -17.47 -49.30
C HIS A 175 -5.07 -16.87 -48.71
N SER A 176 -5.21 -15.91 -47.74
CA SER A 176 -4.05 -15.26 -47.15
C SER A 176 -3.27 -16.21 -46.25
N GLU A 177 -1.96 -16.20 -46.41
CA GLU A 177 -1.01 -16.96 -45.61
C GLU A 177 -0.36 -16.09 -44.49
N ASP A 178 -0.90 -14.89 -44.27
CA ASP A 178 -0.53 -14.08 -43.12
C ASP A 178 -1.28 -14.50 -41.85
N PRO A 179 -0.60 -15.08 -40.83
CA PRO A 179 -1.27 -15.58 -39.63
C PRO A 179 -1.82 -14.47 -38.75
N GLY A 180 -1.34 -13.24 -38.95
CA GLY A 180 -1.71 -12.09 -38.10
C GLY A 180 -3.03 -11.44 -38.49
N SER A 181 -3.35 -11.45 -39.81
CA SER A 181 -4.51 -10.71 -40.34
C SER A 181 -5.50 -11.58 -41.14
N ALA A 182 -5.11 -12.74 -41.65
CA ALA A 182 -5.97 -13.55 -42.51
C ALA A 182 -7.37 -13.80 -41.95
N ARG A 183 -7.45 -14.23 -40.67
CA ARG A 183 -8.72 -14.49 -39.94
C ARG A 183 -9.55 -13.25 -39.63
N GLN A 184 -8.97 -12.06 -39.79
CA GLN A 184 -9.60 -10.76 -39.62
C GLN A 184 -9.88 -10.08 -40.96
N GLY A 185 -10.05 -10.88 -42.03
CA GLY A 185 -10.28 -10.36 -43.39
C GLY A 185 -9.09 -9.63 -43.98
N GLY A 186 -7.87 -9.96 -43.55
CA GLY A 186 -6.63 -9.33 -43.98
C GLY A 186 -6.40 -7.93 -43.44
N GLN A 187 -7.27 -7.43 -42.49
CA GLN A 187 -7.20 -6.07 -41.99
C GLN A 187 -5.99 -5.89 -41.09
N LEU A 188 -5.23 -4.84 -41.36
CA LEU A 188 -4.16 -4.31 -40.52
C LEU A 188 -4.68 -3.10 -39.76
N GLY A 189 -4.22 -2.88 -38.50
CA GLY A 189 -4.46 -1.66 -37.79
C GLY A 189 -3.82 -0.44 -38.48
N TRP A 190 -3.92 0.73 -37.83
CA TRP A 190 -3.21 1.93 -38.27
C TRP A 190 -1.69 1.69 -38.16
N PHE A 191 -0.96 1.99 -39.23
CA PHE A 191 0.49 1.90 -39.28
C PHE A 191 1.10 3.06 -40.06
N PHE A 192 2.39 3.30 -39.85
CA PHE A 192 3.17 4.23 -40.67
C PHE A 192 4.26 3.52 -41.47
N ALA A 193 4.80 4.20 -42.44
CA ALA A 193 5.67 3.61 -43.47
C ALA A 193 6.82 2.75 -42.92
N LYS A 194 7.52 3.28 -41.86
CA LYS A 194 8.68 2.60 -41.26
C LYS A 194 8.36 1.33 -40.47
N GLN A 195 7.07 1.04 -40.18
CA GLN A 195 6.65 -0.17 -39.46
C GLN A 195 6.51 -1.40 -40.36
N MET A 196 6.49 -1.20 -41.68
CA MET A 196 6.28 -2.27 -42.67
C MET A 196 7.49 -2.42 -43.58
N LEU A 197 7.53 -3.53 -44.34
CA LEU A 197 8.51 -3.70 -45.37
C LEU A 197 8.41 -2.58 -46.40
N LYS A 198 9.55 -2.14 -46.91
CA LYS A 198 9.62 -0.96 -47.80
C LYS A 198 8.69 -1.10 -49.01
N GLU A 199 8.72 -2.25 -49.69
CA GLU A 199 7.90 -2.53 -50.88
C GLU A 199 6.40 -2.49 -50.55
N PHE A 200 6.03 -3.00 -49.34
CA PHE A 200 4.65 -2.96 -48.85
C PHE A 200 4.20 -1.54 -48.56
N SER A 201 5.04 -0.77 -47.89
CA SER A 201 4.76 0.64 -47.56
C SER A 201 4.66 1.48 -48.83
N ASP A 202 5.64 1.41 -49.74
CA ASP A 202 5.67 2.19 -50.96
C ASP A 202 4.39 1.92 -51.80
N MET A 203 3.98 0.66 -51.93
CA MET A 203 2.76 0.30 -52.64
C MET A 203 1.52 0.85 -51.91
N THR A 204 1.42 0.62 -50.60
CA THR A 204 0.22 1.05 -49.84
C THR A 204 0.04 2.57 -49.87
N TYR A 205 1.12 3.34 -49.71
CA TYR A 205 1.08 4.80 -49.73
C TYR A 205 0.84 5.40 -51.10
N SER A 206 1.09 4.65 -52.18
CA SER A 206 0.78 5.08 -53.57
C SER A 206 -0.71 4.99 -53.92
N LEU A 207 -1.51 4.23 -53.12
CA LEU A 207 -2.94 4.03 -53.37
C LEU A 207 -3.80 5.19 -52.88
N GLN A 208 -4.95 5.35 -53.52
CA GLN A 208 -6.06 6.17 -52.99
C GLN A 208 -6.94 5.33 -52.06
N VAL A 209 -7.66 6.00 -51.15
CA VAL A 209 -8.59 5.30 -50.22
C VAL A 209 -9.64 4.53 -51.05
N GLY A 210 -9.79 3.27 -50.76
CA GLY A 210 -10.65 2.32 -51.47
C GLY A 210 -9.98 1.59 -52.65
N GLU A 211 -8.81 2.02 -53.08
CA GLU A 211 -8.09 1.43 -54.21
C GLU A 211 -7.44 0.08 -53.85
N LEU A 212 -7.41 -0.81 -54.83
CA LEU A 212 -6.79 -2.13 -54.78
C LEU A 212 -5.49 -2.10 -55.55
N SER A 213 -4.38 -2.55 -54.94
CA SER A 213 -3.10 -2.66 -55.64
C SER A 213 -3.13 -3.80 -56.68
N LYS A 214 -2.26 -3.72 -57.68
CA LYS A 214 -1.86 -4.89 -58.44
C LYS A 214 -1.04 -5.84 -57.56
N PRO A 215 -0.94 -7.13 -57.89
CA PRO A 215 0.00 -8.02 -57.25
C PRO A 215 1.45 -7.50 -57.31
N PHE A 216 2.15 -7.52 -56.17
CA PHE A 216 3.55 -7.09 -56.06
C PHE A 216 4.36 -7.99 -55.13
N LEU A 217 5.65 -7.99 -55.30
CA LEU A 217 6.61 -8.78 -54.51
C LEU A 217 7.16 -7.95 -53.32
N SER A 218 7.38 -8.64 -52.22
CA SER A 218 8.17 -8.19 -51.08
C SER A 218 9.06 -9.36 -50.61
N PRO A 219 9.99 -9.13 -49.66
CA PRO A 219 10.75 -10.22 -49.03
C PRO A 219 9.88 -11.29 -48.33
N ALA A 220 8.62 -11.00 -48.00
CA ALA A 220 7.68 -11.95 -47.37
C ALA A 220 6.90 -12.81 -48.40
N GLY A 221 6.81 -12.36 -49.64
CA GLY A 221 6.05 -13.04 -50.69
C GLY A 221 5.33 -12.07 -51.61
N VAL A 222 4.24 -12.57 -52.23
CA VAL A 222 3.38 -11.79 -53.12
C VAL A 222 2.19 -11.25 -52.38
N HIS A 223 1.93 -9.95 -52.53
CA HIS A 223 0.85 -9.23 -51.87
C HIS A 223 -0.16 -8.64 -52.86
N VAL A 224 -1.38 -8.51 -52.37
CA VAL A 224 -2.39 -7.57 -52.85
C VAL A 224 -2.90 -6.78 -51.66
N VAL A 225 -2.97 -5.47 -51.78
CA VAL A 225 -3.35 -4.53 -50.69
C VAL A 225 -4.55 -3.71 -51.16
N LYS A 226 -5.49 -3.47 -50.23
CA LYS A 226 -6.56 -2.48 -50.38
C LYS A 226 -6.39 -1.42 -49.31
N LEU A 227 -6.21 -0.15 -49.71
CA LEU A 227 -6.15 0.95 -48.78
C LEU A 227 -7.53 1.25 -48.26
N LEU A 228 -7.71 1.18 -46.94
CA LEU A 228 -9.02 1.41 -46.29
C LEU A 228 -9.20 2.85 -45.87
N ASP A 229 -8.16 3.47 -45.28
CA ASP A 229 -8.21 4.84 -44.80
C ASP A 229 -6.80 5.44 -44.68
N LYS A 230 -6.73 6.77 -44.67
CA LYS A 230 -5.49 7.54 -44.52
C LYS A 230 -5.76 8.78 -43.64
N LYS A 231 -4.91 9.03 -42.64
CA LYS A 231 -5.04 10.20 -41.78
C LYS A 231 -3.69 10.77 -41.38
N GLN A 232 -3.67 12.01 -40.98
CA GLN A 232 -2.55 12.61 -40.28
C GLN A 232 -2.58 12.17 -38.82
N PHE A 233 -1.40 12.19 -38.17
CA PHE A 233 -1.33 11.99 -36.72
C PHE A 233 -1.98 13.15 -36.01
N GLU A 234 -2.79 12.86 -35.00
CA GLU A 234 -3.58 13.87 -34.30
C GLU A 234 -2.66 14.87 -33.58
N PRO A 235 -3.11 16.14 -33.32
CA PRO A 235 -2.32 17.15 -32.62
C PRO A 235 -1.89 16.73 -31.22
N TYR A 236 -0.86 17.39 -30.70
CA TYR A 236 -0.28 17.14 -29.36
C TYR A 236 -1.35 17.09 -28.25
N GLU A 237 -2.29 18.01 -28.28
CA GLU A 237 -3.36 18.15 -27.28
C GLU A 237 -4.20 16.86 -27.16
N TYR A 238 -4.40 16.14 -28.25
CA TYR A 238 -5.12 14.87 -28.25
C TYR A 238 -4.32 13.75 -27.53
N HIS A 239 -3.00 13.76 -27.69
CA HIS A 239 -2.12 12.71 -27.15
C HIS A 239 -1.49 13.07 -25.79
N ARG A 240 -1.59 14.32 -25.37
CA ARG A 240 -0.91 14.88 -24.20
C ARG A 240 -1.11 14.04 -22.94
N GLU A 241 -2.34 13.70 -22.62
CA GLU A 241 -2.66 12.92 -21.40
C GLU A 241 -2.02 11.51 -21.45
N SER A 242 -2.13 10.84 -22.60
CA SER A 242 -1.55 9.49 -22.78
C SER A 242 -0.02 9.51 -22.73
N ILE A 243 0.60 10.54 -23.29
CA ILE A 243 2.08 10.73 -23.24
C ILE A 243 2.52 11.01 -21.80
N LEU A 244 1.84 11.90 -21.08
CA LEU A 244 2.16 12.18 -19.67
C LEU A 244 2.02 10.93 -18.82
N LYS A 245 0.96 10.15 -18.99
CA LYS A 245 0.78 8.87 -18.30
C LYS A 245 1.90 7.86 -18.63
N PHE A 246 2.32 7.80 -19.88
CA PHE A 246 3.45 6.97 -20.30
C PHE A 246 4.76 7.41 -19.64
N LEU A 247 5.04 8.71 -19.57
CA LEU A 247 6.22 9.27 -18.93
C LEU A 247 6.19 9.05 -17.40
N GLU A 248 5.02 9.17 -16.77
CA GLU A 248 4.83 8.85 -15.34
C GLU A 248 5.22 7.40 -15.02
N GLN A 249 4.76 6.44 -15.81
CA GLN A 249 5.14 5.03 -15.66
C GLN A 249 6.64 4.79 -15.78
N ARG A 250 7.37 5.72 -16.43
CA ARG A 250 8.83 5.69 -16.59
C ARG A 250 9.58 6.55 -15.59
N GLY A 251 8.88 7.08 -14.58
CA GLY A 251 9.50 7.82 -13.47
C GLY A 251 9.94 9.24 -13.85
N VAL A 252 9.22 9.90 -14.76
CA VAL A 252 9.54 11.27 -15.21
C VAL A 252 9.59 12.28 -14.06
N ARG A 253 8.74 12.12 -13.01
CA ARG A 253 8.74 13.03 -11.85
C ARG A 253 10.08 13.00 -11.11
N ARG A 254 10.58 11.81 -10.79
CA ARG A 254 11.90 11.67 -10.16
C ARG A 254 13.01 12.30 -11.01
N LYS A 255 12.95 12.08 -12.33
CA LYS A 255 13.93 12.70 -13.23
C LYS A 255 13.82 14.24 -13.26
N ALA A 256 12.60 14.77 -13.20
CA ALA A 256 12.35 16.21 -13.11
C ALA A 256 12.96 16.80 -11.82
N VAL A 257 12.80 16.12 -10.67
CA VAL A 257 13.43 16.51 -9.40
C VAL A 257 14.96 16.49 -9.51
N GLU A 258 15.55 15.41 -10.05
CA GLU A 258 17.00 15.34 -10.26
C GLU A 258 17.54 16.52 -11.11
N VAL A 259 16.85 16.83 -12.21
CA VAL A 259 17.21 17.94 -13.10
C VAL A 259 17.07 19.28 -12.37
N LYS A 260 16.01 19.46 -11.58
CA LYS A 260 15.79 20.65 -10.76
C LYS A 260 16.89 20.84 -9.72
N LEU A 261 17.24 19.79 -8.98
CA LEU A 261 18.31 19.83 -7.97
C LEU A 261 19.67 20.13 -8.60
N GLU A 262 19.97 19.60 -9.78
CA GLU A 262 21.19 19.92 -10.52
C GLU A 262 21.23 21.39 -10.97
N ALA A 263 20.10 21.95 -11.38
CA ALA A 263 20.00 23.36 -11.74
C ALA A 263 20.19 24.25 -10.50
N LEU A 264 19.62 23.89 -9.36
CA LEU A 264 19.77 24.59 -8.08
C LEU A 264 21.22 24.52 -7.58
N TYR A 265 21.88 23.37 -7.66
CA TYR A 265 23.28 23.21 -7.34
C TYR A 265 24.17 24.22 -8.12
N LYS A 266 23.94 24.32 -9.43
CA LYS A 266 24.65 25.30 -10.28
C LYS A 266 24.32 26.72 -9.89
N GLN A 267 23.07 27.02 -9.52
CA GLN A 267 22.67 28.37 -9.09
C GLN A 267 23.31 28.76 -7.77
N TYR A 268 23.60 27.83 -6.87
CA TYR A 268 24.25 28.10 -5.60
C TYR A 268 25.75 28.32 -5.71
N GLU A 269 26.36 28.18 -6.89
CA GLU A 269 27.75 28.52 -7.17
C GLU A 269 28.75 27.94 -6.15
N GLY A 270 28.53 26.70 -5.70
CA GLY A 270 29.38 26.02 -4.72
C GLY A 270 29.20 26.47 -3.26
N LYS A 271 28.22 27.32 -2.96
CA LYS A 271 27.89 27.71 -1.57
C LYS A 271 27.19 26.57 -0.77
N VAL A 272 26.60 25.63 -1.48
CA VAL A 272 25.96 24.44 -0.92
C VAL A 272 26.60 23.23 -1.58
N ALA A 273 27.04 22.24 -0.82
CA ALA A 273 27.56 20.99 -1.38
C ALA A 273 26.45 20.23 -2.15
N ARG A 274 26.82 19.47 -3.18
CA ARG A 274 25.85 18.81 -4.06
C ARG A 274 24.93 17.87 -3.29
N GLU A 275 25.46 17.13 -2.35
CA GLU A 275 24.78 16.21 -1.46
C GLU A 275 23.79 16.90 -0.52
N ASP A 276 24.02 18.17 -0.20
CA ASP A 276 23.22 18.95 0.76
C ASP A 276 22.14 19.81 0.08
N VAL A 277 22.10 19.88 -1.26
CA VAL A 277 21.13 20.74 -1.99
C VAL A 277 19.70 20.42 -1.64
N LEU A 278 19.36 19.13 -1.55
CA LEU A 278 18.00 18.71 -1.19
C LEU A 278 17.62 19.17 0.23
N SER A 279 18.46 18.87 1.21
CA SER A 279 18.22 19.29 2.61
C SER A 279 18.15 20.81 2.76
N TYR A 280 18.98 21.54 2.01
CA TYR A 280 18.93 23.01 1.99
C TYR A 280 17.61 23.53 1.40
N GLU A 281 17.14 22.94 0.28
CA GLU A 281 15.85 23.32 -0.31
C GLU A 281 14.67 23.00 0.63
N GLU A 282 14.70 21.86 1.32
CA GLU A 282 13.68 21.51 2.31
C GLU A 282 13.53 22.53 3.41
N GLU A 283 14.66 23.08 3.90
CA GLU A 283 14.63 24.17 4.88
C GLU A 283 14.03 25.46 4.29
N GLN A 284 14.25 25.73 2.99
CA GLN A 284 13.62 26.86 2.33
C GLN A 284 12.11 26.62 2.12
N LEU A 285 11.68 25.37 1.83
CA LEU A 285 10.28 25.00 1.72
C LEU A 285 9.53 25.24 3.04
N GLU A 286 10.11 24.88 4.18
CA GLU A 286 9.49 25.14 5.49
C GLU A 286 9.29 26.63 5.77
N LYS A 287 10.23 27.49 5.30
CA LYS A 287 10.10 28.93 5.43
C LYS A 287 9.09 29.53 4.47
N LYS A 288 9.00 28.98 3.25
CA LYS A 288 8.19 29.50 2.16
C LYS A 288 6.73 29.02 2.19
N TYR A 289 6.51 27.77 2.64
CA TYR A 289 5.21 27.10 2.63
C TYR A 289 4.80 26.69 4.06
N PRO A 290 3.94 27.48 4.72
CA PRO A 290 3.49 27.18 6.08
C PRO A 290 2.86 25.79 6.22
N GLU A 291 2.14 25.32 5.20
CA GLU A 291 1.52 23.99 5.18
C GLU A 291 2.57 22.87 5.16
N PHE A 292 3.69 23.04 4.45
CA PHE A 292 4.78 22.07 4.48
C PHE A 292 5.43 22.04 5.87
N ARG A 293 5.68 23.20 6.48
CA ARG A 293 6.23 23.30 7.84
C ARG A 293 5.32 22.61 8.85
N LEU A 294 4.00 22.87 8.82
CA LEU A 294 3.04 22.28 9.74
C LEU A 294 2.93 20.76 9.56
N LEU A 295 2.97 20.27 8.32
CA LEU A 295 2.99 18.84 8.01
C LEU A 295 4.25 18.17 8.59
N MET A 296 5.42 18.79 8.40
CA MET A 296 6.69 18.26 8.92
C MET A 296 6.70 18.25 10.45
N GLN A 297 6.20 19.30 11.08
CA GLN A 297 6.08 19.38 12.54
C GLN A 297 5.15 18.30 13.09
N GLU A 298 3.97 18.11 12.47
CA GLU A 298 3.03 17.07 12.87
C GLU A 298 3.66 15.68 12.77
N TYR A 299 4.40 15.43 11.69
CA TYR A 299 5.06 14.13 11.49
C TYR A 299 6.18 13.89 12.50
N HIS A 300 7.01 14.90 12.74
CA HIS A 300 8.05 14.88 13.76
C HIS A 300 7.46 14.55 15.14
N ASP A 301 6.45 15.29 15.56
CA ASP A 301 5.81 15.14 16.86
C ASP A 301 5.07 13.79 16.96
N GLY A 302 4.49 13.32 15.86
CA GLY A 302 3.84 12.01 15.77
C GLY A 302 4.81 10.84 15.95
N LEU A 303 5.99 10.91 15.35
CA LEU A 303 7.05 9.93 15.55
C LEU A 303 7.54 9.90 17.01
N LEU A 304 7.74 11.07 17.61
CA LEU A 304 8.13 11.19 19.01
C LEU A 304 7.06 10.62 19.96
N LEU A 305 5.79 10.96 19.69
CA LEU A 305 4.66 10.42 20.46
C LEU A 305 4.63 8.89 20.40
N PHE A 306 4.79 8.33 19.19
CA PHE A 306 4.79 6.87 19.01
C PHE A 306 5.92 6.20 19.82
N GLU A 307 7.14 6.71 19.68
CA GLU A 307 8.31 6.12 20.34
C GLU A 307 8.23 6.20 21.87
N VAL A 308 7.84 7.37 22.41
CA VAL A 308 7.73 7.52 23.86
C VAL A 308 6.55 6.74 24.44
N ALA A 309 5.40 6.70 23.75
CA ALA A 309 4.25 5.90 24.18
C ALA A 309 4.56 4.39 24.15
N ASN A 310 5.32 3.95 23.16
CA ASN A 310 5.77 2.56 23.09
C ASN A 310 6.58 2.17 24.33
N ARG A 311 7.52 3.02 24.73
CA ARG A 311 8.40 2.77 25.91
C ARG A 311 7.65 2.88 27.23
N GLU A 312 6.91 3.96 27.41
CA GLU A 312 6.30 4.28 28.71
C GLU A 312 5.01 3.50 28.97
N VAL A 313 4.32 3.05 27.92
CA VAL A 313 3.00 2.42 28.06
C VAL A 313 2.98 1.01 27.47
N TRP A 314 3.26 0.84 26.17
CA TRP A 314 2.92 -0.41 25.49
C TRP A 314 3.89 -1.54 25.82
N GLU A 315 5.20 -1.31 25.67
CA GLU A 315 6.21 -2.31 26.03
C GLU A 315 6.21 -2.58 27.53
N LYS A 316 6.10 -1.53 28.35
CA LYS A 316 6.01 -1.64 29.79
C LYS A 316 4.81 -2.49 30.21
N ALA A 317 3.62 -2.24 29.68
CA ALA A 317 2.44 -3.06 29.96
C ALA A 317 2.60 -4.52 29.49
N ALA A 318 3.30 -4.76 28.38
CA ALA A 318 3.51 -6.10 27.87
C ALA A 318 4.50 -6.94 28.71
N GLN A 319 5.48 -6.29 29.32
CA GLN A 319 6.59 -6.94 30.07
C GLN A 319 6.38 -6.94 31.58
N ASP A 320 5.60 -6.01 32.12
CA ASP A 320 5.39 -5.85 33.57
C ASP A 320 4.43 -6.91 34.14
N GLN A 321 4.96 -8.12 34.34
CA GLN A 321 4.16 -9.23 34.89
C GLN A 321 3.66 -8.94 36.31
N GLU A 322 4.46 -8.25 37.14
CA GLU A 322 4.11 -7.92 38.51
C GLU A 322 2.99 -6.86 38.55
N GLY A 323 3.11 -5.81 37.72
CA GLY A 323 2.07 -4.78 37.59
C GLY A 323 0.76 -5.35 37.08
N LEU A 324 0.82 -6.21 36.05
CA LEU A 324 -0.37 -6.92 35.52
C LEU A 324 -1.04 -7.79 36.63
N GLU A 325 -0.25 -8.48 37.44
CA GLU A 325 -0.80 -9.29 38.52
C GLU A 325 -1.44 -8.44 39.61
N LYS A 326 -0.79 -7.35 40.03
CA LYS A 326 -1.31 -6.38 41.00
C LYS A 326 -2.61 -5.71 40.49
N PHE A 327 -2.57 -5.28 39.24
CA PHE A 327 -3.73 -4.65 38.58
C PHE A 327 -4.92 -5.65 38.47
N PHE A 328 -4.64 -6.91 38.11
CA PHE A 328 -5.63 -7.96 38.10
C PHE A 328 -6.27 -8.20 39.48
N LYS A 329 -5.47 -8.35 40.52
CA LYS A 329 -5.97 -8.55 41.88
C LYS A 329 -6.92 -7.44 42.32
N LYS A 330 -6.59 -6.18 42.02
CA LYS A 330 -7.43 -5.00 42.29
C LYS A 330 -8.72 -4.98 41.48
N ASN A 331 -8.66 -5.39 40.21
CA ASN A 331 -9.75 -5.24 39.25
C ASN A 331 -10.43 -6.57 38.88
N LYS A 332 -10.13 -7.68 39.56
CA LYS A 332 -10.60 -9.03 39.23
C LYS A 332 -12.11 -9.12 38.94
N LYS A 333 -12.92 -8.38 39.68
CA LYS A 333 -14.39 -8.38 39.54
C LYS A 333 -14.85 -7.86 38.17
N LYS A 334 -14.10 -6.99 37.54
CA LYS A 334 -14.36 -6.43 36.19
C LYS A 334 -14.30 -7.52 35.12
N TYR A 335 -13.50 -8.56 35.33
CA TYR A 335 -13.26 -9.65 34.37
C TYR A 335 -14.11 -10.89 34.70
N ALA A 336 -15.28 -10.72 35.28
CA ALA A 336 -16.20 -11.82 35.53
C ALA A 336 -16.62 -12.47 34.20
N TRP A 337 -16.71 -13.79 34.22
CA TRP A 337 -17.22 -14.57 33.10
C TRP A 337 -18.72 -14.37 32.90
N ASP A 338 -19.16 -14.26 31.67
CA ASP A 338 -20.54 -14.30 31.24
C ASP A 338 -21.16 -15.71 31.42
N SER A 339 -20.31 -16.74 31.38
CA SER A 339 -20.66 -18.15 31.59
C SER A 339 -19.44 -18.91 32.11
N PRO A 340 -19.62 -20.04 32.81
CA PRO A 340 -18.52 -20.87 33.31
C PRO A 340 -17.52 -21.25 32.21
N ARG A 341 -16.25 -21.40 32.58
CA ARG A 341 -15.17 -21.85 31.71
C ARG A 341 -14.53 -23.11 32.29
N PHE A 342 -14.12 -24.01 31.41
CA PHE A 342 -13.19 -25.09 31.79
C PHE A 342 -11.79 -24.68 31.43
N LYS A 343 -10.90 -24.57 32.42
CA LYS A 343 -9.48 -24.36 32.22
C LYS A 343 -8.74 -25.67 32.36
N GLY A 344 -8.07 -26.11 31.31
CA GLY A 344 -7.37 -27.39 31.32
C GLY A 344 -6.89 -27.86 29.95
N ALA A 345 -6.60 -29.13 29.87
CA ALA A 345 -6.20 -29.82 28.66
C ALA A 345 -7.25 -30.83 28.23
N VAL A 346 -7.52 -30.92 26.94
CA VAL A 346 -8.13 -32.05 26.24
C VAL A 346 -6.98 -32.83 25.62
N VAL A 347 -6.83 -34.10 26.04
CA VAL A 347 -5.76 -34.98 25.53
C VAL A 347 -6.40 -36.17 24.84
N HIS A 348 -6.13 -36.32 23.56
CA HIS A 348 -6.55 -37.43 22.72
C HIS A 348 -5.42 -38.46 22.66
N CYS A 349 -5.71 -39.72 22.94
CA CYS A 349 -4.73 -40.78 23.02
C CYS A 349 -5.07 -41.92 22.06
N ALA A 350 -4.06 -42.64 21.62
CA ALA A 350 -4.22 -43.77 20.70
C ALA A 350 -4.85 -45.00 21.38
N THR A 351 -4.65 -45.18 22.70
CA THR A 351 -5.21 -46.33 23.45
C THR A 351 -5.88 -45.88 24.75
N PRO A 352 -6.84 -46.69 25.31
CA PRO A 352 -7.52 -46.37 26.56
C PRO A 352 -6.59 -46.43 27.78
N GLU A 353 -5.59 -47.33 27.77
CA GLU A 353 -4.59 -47.47 28.85
C GLU A 353 -3.70 -46.22 28.91
N LEU A 354 -3.28 -45.73 27.75
CA LEU A 354 -2.51 -44.47 27.63
C LEU A 354 -3.36 -43.30 28.15
N ALA A 355 -4.63 -43.21 27.77
CA ALA A 355 -5.51 -42.13 28.21
C ALA A 355 -5.67 -42.13 29.75
N ALA A 356 -5.84 -43.30 30.37
CA ALA A 356 -5.90 -43.43 31.82
C ALA A 356 -4.60 -43.03 32.51
N ARG A 357 -3.43 -43.44 31.97
CA ARG A 357 -2.12 -43.07 32.46
C ARG A 357 -1.91 -41.57 32.39
N VAL A 358 -2.12 -40.97 31.22
CA VAL A 358 -1.98 -39.52 30.97
C VAL A 358 -2.85 -38.72 31.93
N LYS A 359 -4.12 -39.07 32.08
CA LYS A 359 -5.04 -38.43 33.04
C LYS A 359 -4.53 -38.48 34.47
N LYS A 360 -4.01 -39.63 34.91
CA LYS A 360 -3.48 -39.84 36.27
C LYS A 360 -2.22 -39.00 36.52
N GLU A 361 -1.27 -39.00 35.59
CA GLU A 361 0.01 -38.31 35.78
C GLU A 361 -0.13 -36.81 35.65
N MET A 362 -0.85 -36.33 34.65
CA MET A 362 -1.07 -34.87 34.45
C MET A 362 -1.82 -34.21 35.61
N LYS A 363 -2.68 -34.94 36.33
CA LYS A 363 -3.34 -34.44 37.56
C LYS A 363 -2.35 -34.14 38.70
N LYS A 364 -1.18 -34.76 38.73
CA LYS A 364 -0.20 -34.64 39.79
C LYS A 364 0.82 -33.51 39.51
N MET A 365 0.89 -33.04 38.27
CA MET A 365 1.88 -32.05 37.84
C MET A 365 1.25 -30.69 37.54
N PRO A 366 2.03 -29.58 37.62
CA PRO A 366 1.57 -28.25 37.21
C PRO A 366 1.24 -28.18 35.71
N GLU A 367 0.29 -27.29 35.32
CA GLU A 367 -0.10 -27.04 33.94
C GLU A 367 1.10 -26.75 33.03
N ALA A 368 2.12 -26.03 33.54
CA ALA A 368 3.33 -25.66 32.79
C ALA A 368 4.15 -26.88 32.33
N GLU A 369 4.04 -28.01 33.00
CA GLU A 369 4.79 -29.23 32.69
C GLU A 369 4.04 -30.17 31.71
N TRP A 370 2.74 -29.96 31.52
CA TRP A 370 1.92 -30.84 30.68
C TRP A 370 2.43 -31.01 29.27
N ARG A 371 2.87 -29.91 28.63
CA ARG A 371 3.38 -29.94 27.26
C ARG A 371 4.69 -30.75 27.17
N ASN A 372 5.59 -30.56 28.11
CA ASN A 372 6.84 -31.27 28.17
C ASN A 372 6.62 -32.78 28.41
N TYR A 373 5.70 -33.13 29.35
CA TYR A 373 5.30 -34.50 29.61
C TYR A 373 4.75 -35.19 28.35
N ILE A 374 3.80 -34.58 27.66
CA ILE A 374 3.24 -35.15 26.44
C ILE A 374 4.31 -35.31 25.35
N GLN A 375 5.21 -34.35 25.19
CA GLN A 375 6.24 -34.40 24.15
C GLN A 375 7.35 -35.42 24.45
N LYS A 376 7.81 -35.53 25.70
CA LYS A 376 8.99 -36.32 26.03
C LYS A 376 8.66 -37.71 26.56
N GLU A 377 7.53 -37.86 27.27
CA GLU A 377 7.20 -39.10 27.94
C GLU A 377 6.12 -39.90 27.22
N VAL A 378 5.29 -39.25 26.43
CA VAL A 378 4.16 -39.87 25.72
C VAL A 378 4.42 -40.03 24.24
N ASN A 379 4.98 -39.02 23.59
CA ASN A 379 5.26 -38.98 22.15
C ASN A 379 6.77 -39.21 21.87
N GLN A 380 7.35 -40.25 22.40
CA GLN A 380 8.76 -40.56 22.19
C GLN A 380 9.04 -41.02 20.75
N ASP A 381 10.26 -40.77 20.26
CA ASP A 381 10.86 -41.35 19.06
C ASP A 381 10.00 -41.29 17.79
N SER A 382 9.45 -40.11 17.47
CA SER A 382 8.63 -39.88 16.28
C SER A 382 7.23 -40.56 16.34
N LEU A 383 6.89 -41.30 17.36
CA LEU A 383 5.57 -41.86 17.58
C LEU A 383 4.67 -40.82 18.23
N LYS A 384 3.67 -40.36 17.49
CA LYS A 384 2.63 -39.45 17.99
C LYS A 384 1.52 -40.29 18.64
N ASN A 385 1.65 -40.63 19.92
CA ASN A 385 0.68 -41.44 20.65
C ASN A 385 -0.46 -40.61 21.29
N ALA A 386 -0.25 -39.30 21.42
CA ALA A 386 -1.23 -38.36 21.94
C ALA A 386 -1.17 -36.99 21.28
N TYR A 387 -2.34 -36.36 21.17
CA TYR A 387 -2.52 -34.97 20.77
C TYR A 387 -3.15 -34.21 21.93
N MET A 388 -2.60 -33.03 22.29
CA MET A 388 -3.07 -32.25 23.42
C MET A 388 -3.42 -30.82 23.01
N GLN A 389 -4.60 -30.36 23.43
CA GLN A 389 -5.07 -29.00 23.35
C GLN A 389 -5.24 -28.42 24.76
N VAL A 390 -4.47 -27.39 25.10
CA VAL A 390 -4.60 -26.67 26.39
C VAL A 390 -5.31 -25.35 26.14
N GLY A 391 -6.27 -25.03 27.01
CA GLY A 391 -7.03 -23.80 26.85
C GLY A 391 -7.95 -23.47 28.00
N LEU A 392 -8.65 -22.34 27.80
CA LEU A 392 -9.77 -21.88 28.60
C LEU A 392 -11.03 -21.97 27.72
N PHE A 393 -11.81 -23.03 27.92
CA PHE A 393 -12.91 -23.39 27.04
C PHE A 393 -14.23 -22.84 27.58
N LYS A 394 -14.94 -22.11 26.75
CA LYS A 394 -16.36 -21.78 26.92
C LYS A 394 -17.19 -22.86 26.28
N GLN A 395 -18.41 -23.07 26.78
CA GLN A 395 -19.40 -23.91 26.12
C GLN A 395 -19.56 -23.52 24.64
N GLY A 396 -19.59 -24.49 23.74
CA GLY A 396 -19.63 -24.30 22.28
C GLY A 396 -18.29 -24.11 21.61
N THR A 397 -17.17 -24.13 22.36
CA THR A 397 -15.83 -23.92 21.78
C THR A 397 -15.02 -25.20 21.58
N ASN A 398 -15.36 -26.28 22.23
CA ASN A 398 -14.74 -27.60 22.07
C ASN A 398 -15.70 -28.72 22.37
N ALA A 399 -16.00 -29.55 21.38
CA ALA A 399 -17.01 -30.62 21.48
C ALA A 399 -16.73 -31.63 22.60
N TYR A 400 -15.45 -31.89 22.92
CA TYR A 400 -15.11 -32.82 24.01
C TYR A 400 -15.33 -32.20 25.40
N VAL A 401 -15.03 -30.90 25.52
CA VAL A 401 -15.33 -30.15 26.76
C VAL A 401 -16.84 -30.02 26.91
N ASP A 402 -17.56 -29.75 25.83
CA ASP A 402 -19.02 -29.66 25.85
C ASP A 402 -19.65 -30.97 26.29
N SER A 403 -19.20 -32.09 25.72
CA SER A 403 -19.72 -33.40 26.08
C SER A 403 -19.35 -33.88 27.49
N LEU A 404 -18.06 -33.71 27.88
CA LEU A 404 -17.52 -34.35 29.10
C LEU A 404 -17.56 -33.45 30.35
N VAL A 405 -17.73 -32.11 30.16
CA VAL A 405 -17.74 -31.16 31.29
C VAL A 405 -19.05 -30.38 31.37
N PHE A 406 -19.59 -29.96 30.23
CA PHE A 406 -20.86 -29.22 30.17
C PHE A 406 -22.07 -30.13 29.94
N GLU A 407 -21.84 -31.44 29.75
CA GLU A 407 -22.88 -32.46 29.53
C GLU A 407 -23.80 -32.13 28.34
N GLN A 408 -23.21 -31.54 27.28
CA GLN A 408 -23.95 -31.15 26.09
C GLN A 408 -23.31 -31.69 24.81
N GLY A 409 -24.18 -32.24 23.95
CA GLY A 409 -23.78 -32.82 22.68
C GLY A 409 -23.00 -34.13 22.82
N ALA A 410 -22.43 -34.58 21.70
CA ALA A 410 -21.56 -35.74 21.64
C ALA A 410 -20.32 -35.40 20.78
N ALA A 411 -19.14 -35.65 21.32
CA ALA A 411 -17.91 -35.52 20.58
C ALA A 411 -17.65 -36.75 19.70
N LYS A 412 -17.33 -36.53 18.43
CA LYS A 412 -16.89 -37.64 17.55
C LYS A 412 -15.45 -38.01 17.89
N PRO A 413 -15.14 -39.33 17.99
CA PRO A 413 -13.74 -39.75 18.18
C PRO A 413 -12.82 -39.18 17.09
N MET A 414 -11.60 -38.80 17.50
CA MET A 414 -10.59 -38.31 16.55
C MET A 414 -9.90 -39.52 15.90
N ASP A 415 -9.74 -39.48 14.58
CA ASP A 415 -9.00 -40.50 13.84
C ASP A 415 -7.57 -40.61 14.44
N ASN A 416 -7.05 -41.83 14.60
CA ASN A 416 -5.81 -42.21 15.25
C ASN A 416 -5.70 -41.92 16.77
N TYR A 417 -6.63 -41.13 17.38
CA TYR A 417 -6.61 -40.81 18.81
C TYR A 417 -8.03 -40.82 19.40
N PRO A 418 -8.73 -41.96 19.37
CA PRO A 418 -10.16 -42.03 19.69
C PRO A 418 -10.48 -41.84 21.19
N TYR A 419 -9.47 -41.93 22.06
CA TYR A 419 -9.68 -41.88 23.51
C TYR A 419 -9.32 -40.50 24.06
N ALA A 420 -10.32 -39.68 24.36
CA ALA A 420 -10.11 -38.34 24.91
C ALA A 420 -10.27 -38.34 26.45
N VAL A 421 -9.34 -37.62 27.11
CA VAL A 421 -9.40 -37.34 28.54
C VAL A 421 -9.21 -35.84 28.79
N LEU A 422 -9.85 -35.37 29.87
CA LEU A 422 -9.74 -33.98 30.31
C LEU A 422 -9.00 -33.89 31.65
N VAL A 423 -8.09 -32.92 31.75
CA VAL A 423 -7.41 -32.60 33.00
C VAL A 423 -7.49 -31.08 33.18
N GLY A 424 -8.13 -30.65 34.27
CA GLY A 424 -8.36 -29.23 34.51
C GLY A 424 -9.39 -28.98 35.58
N LYS A 425 -9.82 -27.70 35.68
CA LYS A 425 -10.81 -27.24 36.68
C LYS A 425 -11.81 -26.27 36.07
N MET A 426 -13.04 -26.31 36.58
CA MET A 426 -14.06 -25.30 36.27
C MET A 426 -13.76 -23.96 36.94
N GLN A 427 -13.87 -22.92 36.19
CA GLN A 427 -13.89 -21.52 36.66
C GLN A 427 -15.32 -20.99 36.51
N LYS A 428 -16.05 -20.89 37.63
CA LYS A 428 -17.50 -20.61 37.60
C LYS A 428 -17.80 -19.14 37.26
N LYS A 429 -17.10 -18.18 37.84
CA LYS A 429 -17.45 -16.77 37.77
C LYS A 429 -16.28 -15.87 37.44
N TYR A 430 -15.10 -16.13 37.95
CA TYR A 430 -13.95 -15.25 37.81
C TYR A 430 -12.71 -16.00 37.31
N PRO A 431 -11.84 -15.33 36.50
CA PRO A 431 -10.55 -15.89 36.12
C PRO A 431 -9.69 -16.23 37.34
N ALA A 432 -8.95 -17.32 37.26
CA ALA A 432 -8.05 -17.73 38.33
C ALA A 432 -6.77 -16.90 38.33
N SER A 433 -6.30 -16.50 37.17
CA SER A 433 -5.05 -15.77 36.94
C SER A 433 -5.27 -14.65 35.92
N TYR A 434 -4.42 -13.62 35.96
CA TYR A 434 -4.39 -12.58 34.94
C TYR A 434 -4.14 -13.16 33.54
N LYS A 435 -3.44 -14.29 33.43
CA LYS A 435 -3.18 -14.99 32.16
C LYS A 435 -4.46 -15.45 31.46
N ASP A 436 -5.54 -15.70 32.22
CA ASP A 436 -6.82 -16.13 31.69
C ASP A 436 -7.56 -15.02 30.92
N VAL A 437 -7.19 -13.76 31.21
CA VAL A 437 -7.79 -12.53 30.65
C VAL A 437 -6.71 -11.54 30.17
N ARG A 438 -5.55 -12.05 29.77
CA ARG A 438 -4.38 -11.22 29.48
C ARG A 438 -4.67 -10.11 28.45
N GLY A 439 -5.38 -10.38 27.35
CA GLY A 439 -5.68 -9.38 26.34
C GLY A 439 -6.44 -8.17 26.88
N PRO A 440 -7.68 -8.33 27.35
CA PRO A 440 -8.45 -7.21 27.91
C PRO A 440 -7.80 -6.60 29.14
N LEU A 441 -7.15 -7.38 29.99
CA LEU A 441 -6.42 -6.87 31.14
C LEU A 441 -5.26 -5.96 30.75
N THR A 442 -4.43 -6.37 29.75
CA THR A 442 -3.31 -5.55 29.27
C THR A 442 -3.82 -4.24 28.68
N ALA A 443 -4.91 -4.26 27.92
CA ALA A 443 -5.50 -3.04 27.37
C ALA A 443 -5.98 -2.07 28.47
N ASP A 444 -6.62 -2.59 29.52
CA ASP A 444 -7.02 -1.76 30.67
C ASP A 444 -5.82 -1.25 31.49
N TYR A 445 -4.78 -2.08 31.60
CA TYR A 445 -3.55 -1.70 32.30
C TYR A 445 -2.77 -0.62 31.54
N GLN A 446 -2.74 -0.69 30.21
CA GLN A 446 -2.20 0.37 29.34
C GLN A 446 -2.89 1.71 29.57
N LYS A 447 -4.22 1.71 29.65
CA LYS A 447 -4.99 2.94 29.97
C LYS A 447 -4.64 3.52 31.33
N GLU A 448 -4.45 2.68 32.33
CA GLU A 448 -4.05 3.13 33.67
C GLU A 448 -2.63 3.67 33.73
N LEU A 449 -1.69 3.02 33.03
CA LEU A 449 -0.32 3.50 32.88
C LEU A 449 -0.30 4.86 32.18
N GLU A 450 -1.01 4.98 31.05
CA GLU A 450 -1.10 6.24 30.31
C GLU A 450 -1.69 7.37 31.14
N ARG A 451 -2.80 7.11 31.85
CA ARG A 451 -3.42 8.09 32.75
C ARG A 451 -2.44 8.59 33.82
N THR A 452 -1.78 7.65 34.50
CA THR A 452 -0.81 7.97 35.55
C THR A 452 0.40 8.72 34.99
N TRP A 453 0.86 8.34 33.82
CA TRP A 453 1.96 9.00 33.12
C TRP A 453 1.60 10.44 32.74
N ILE A 454 0.42 10.68 32.16
CA ILE A 454 -0.06 12.01 31.79
C ILE A 454 -0.17 12.89 33.06
N GLU A 455 -0.71 12.38 34.18
CA GLU A 455 -0.77 13.10 35.47
C GLU A 455 0.63 13.49 35.94
N GLY A 456 1.61 12.59 35.81
CA GLY A 456 3.01 12.88 36.12
C GLY A 456 3.61 13.94 35.21
N LEU A 457 3.32 13.90 33.89
CA LEU A 457 3.79 14.92 32.95
C LEU A 457 3.20 16.31 33.22
N ARG A 458 1.90 16.37 33.52
CA ARG A 458 1.22 17.63 33.92
C ARG A 458 1.79 18.22 35.20
N ALA A 459 2.26 17.39 36.12
CA ALA A 459 2.95 17.86 37.35
C ALA A 459 4.40 18.28 37.09
N LYS A 460 5.07 17.67 36.07
CA LYS A 460 6.47 17.93 35.71
C LYS A 460 6.65 19.19 34.91
N TYR A 461 5.77 19.43 33.96
CA TYR A 461 5.91 20.47 32.94
C TYR A 461 4.89 21.59 33.12
N PRO A 462 5.31 22.89 32.98
CA PRO A 462 4.37 24.00 32.99
C PRO A 462 3.49 24.00 31.75
N VAL A 463 2.21 24.31 31.93
CA VAL A 463 1.22 24.49 30.87
C VAL A 463 0.51 25.81 31.04
N THR A 464 0.46 26.63 30.01
CA THR A 464 -0.34 27.86 29.97
C THR A 464 -1.22 27.80 28.72
N ILE A 465 -2.52 28.03 28.88
CA ILE A 465 -3.49 28.08 27.77
C ILE A 465 -4.03 29.49 27.68
N TYR A 466 -3.95 30.11 26.51
CA TYR A 466 -4.47 31.45 26.25
C TYR A 466 -5.89 31.32 25.67
N TRP A 467 -6.87 31.17 26.59
CA TRP A 467 -8.25 30.91 26.20
C TRP A 467 -8.86 31.99 25.31
N GLU A 468 -8.48 33.26 25.48
CA GLU A 468 -8.93 34.33 24.58
C GLU A 468 -8.53 34.10 23.12
N GLU A 469 -7.39 33.49 22.87
CA GLU A 469 -6.94 33.11 21.52
C GLU A 469 -7.63 31.84 21.00
N ILE A 470 -7.91 30.89 21.89
CA ILE A 470 -8.66 29.67 21.55
C ILE A 470 -10.11 30.00 21.16
N GLU A 471 -10.76 30.94 21.87
CA GLU A 471 -12.15 31.35 21.55
C GLU A 471 -12.29 32.00 20.18
N LYS A 472 -11.25 32.67 19.67
CA LYS A 472 -11.23 33.23 18.31
C LYS A 472 -11.28 32.14 17.23
N ILE A 473 -10.95 30.88 17.53
CA ILE A 473 -11.06 29.73 16.63
C ILE A 473 -12.50 29.25 16.49
N LYS A 474 -13.32 29.35 17.56
CA LYS A 474 -14.75 28.98 17.54
C LYS A 474 -15.59 29.82 16.60
N ASN A 475 -15.17 31.04 16.31
CA ASN A 475 -15.96 32.04 15.58
C ASN A 475 -15.63 32.13 14.09
N LYS A 476 -14.81 31.22 13.59
CA LYS A 476 -14.53 31.03 12.13
C LYS A 476 -15.36 29.88 11.57
#